data_74440142dc0e6a81afea0f1b6b5f4e5e
#
_entry.id   74440142dc0e6a81afea0f1b6b5f4e5e
#
_cell.length_a   1.000
_cell.length_b   1.000
_cell.length_c   1.000
_cell.angle_alpha   90.00
_cell.angle_beta   90.00
_cell.angle_gamma   90.00
#
_symmetry.space_group_name_H-M   'P 1'
#
loop_
_entity.id
_entity.type
_entity.pdbx_description
1 polymer ?
#
loop_
_entity_poly.entity_id
_entity_poly.type
_entity_poly.pdbx_seq_one_letter_code
_entity_poly.pdbx_strand_id
1 'polypeptide(L)'
;AATLAGSICLGAGQFCTSPGVILVPADAAGDGFVSAFAQALQALQPHAMLSAAIRATFDRGVAQWRAAPQLKPLVNDTADAATLAPRPFLAEVSAADFIASHALHEEVFGSAALVVRVASVNEAIAVLESVGGSLTVTLWGAESESDDTRRLVRVATQTAGRVLFSGVPTGVAVAAAQQHGGPYPASAQPFTTSVGYAAVDRFLRPVALQDAPDWLTARKGVPC
;
A
#
# COMPACT_ATOMS: atom_id res chain seq x y z
N ALA A 1 14.18 -4.83 -6.65
CA ALA A 1 13.44 -4.73 -7.91
C ALA A 1 12.54 -5.95 -8.15
N ALA A 2 13.08 -7.16 -8.36
CA ALA A 2 12.30 -8.36 -8.71
C ALA A 2 11.21 -8.71 -7.66
N THR A 3 11.54 -8.68 -6.39
CA THR A 3 10.60 -8.95 -5.29
C THR A 3 9.41 -7.98 -5.30
N LEU A 4 9.68 -6.70 -5.53
CA LEU A 4 8.64 -5.68 -5.61
C LEU A 4 7.77 -5.85 -6.85
N ALA A 5 8.36 -6.14 -8.00
CA ALA A 5 7.61 -6.45 -9.22
C ALA A 5 6.69 -7.65 -9.05
N GLY A 6 7.20 -8.73 -8.43
CA GLY A 6 6.40 -9.91 -8.09
C GLY A 6 5.24 -9.58 -7.15
N SER A 7 5.45 -8.70 -6.16
CA SER A 7 4.40 -8.25 -5.22
C SER A 7 3.28 -7.49 -5.94
N ILE A 8 3.62 -6.58 -6.86
CA ILE A 8 2.65 -5.79 -7.63
C ILE A 8 1.85 -6.66 -8.62
N CYS A 9 2.46 -7.70 -9.18
CA CYS A 9 1.77 -8.59 -10.11
C CYS A 9 1.05 -9.76 -9.44
N LEU A 10 1.28 -10.00 -8.15
CA LEU A 10 0.62 -11.09 -7.42
C LEU A 10 -0.90 -10.93 -7.47
N GLY A 11 -1.60 -11.98 -7.93
CA GLY A 11 -3.06 -11.95 -8.08
C GLY A 11 -3.55 -10.82 -8.99
N ALA A 12 -2.80 -10.45 -10.02
CA ALA A 12 -3.04 -9.28 -10.88
C ALA A 12 -3.12 -7.94 -10.12
N GLY A 13 -2.40 -7.81 -9.00
CA GLY A 13 -2.38 -6.62 -8.16
C GLY A 13 -3.66 -6.41 -7.34
N GLN A 14 -4.53 -7.42 -7.24
CA GLN A 14 -5.82 -7.32 -6.54
C GLN A 14 -5.68 -7.61 -5.04
N PHE A 15 -4.72 -6.94 -4.40
CA PHE A 15 -4.52 -6.99 -2.96
C PHE A 15 -4.64 -5.59 -2.37
N CYS A 16 -5.29 -5.47 -1.23
CA CYS A 16 -5.44 -4.22 -0.47
C CYS A 16 -4.10 -3.59 -0.05
N THR A 17 -3.02 -4.36 -0.06
CA THR A 17 -1.65 -3.90 0.25
C THR A 17 -0.71 -4.02 -0.96
N SER A 18 -1.24 -4.06 -2.18
CA SER A 18 -0.39 -3.97 -3.38
C SER A 18 0.34 -2.62 -3.40
N PRO A 19 1.68 -2.59 -3.59
CA PRO A 19 2.42 -1.33 -3.63
C PRO A 19 2.02 -0.48 -4.84
N GLY A 20 1.36 0.66 -4.60
CA GLY A 20 0.92 1.59 -5.66
C GLY A 20 1.83 2.80 -5.82
N VAL A 21 2.50 3.24 -4.74
CA VAL A 21 3.40 4.39 -4.73
C VAL A 21 4.75 3.97 -4.18
N ILE A 22 5.81 4.23 -4.94
CA ILE A 22 7.17 3.79 -4.64
C ILE A 22 8.11 5.00 -4.68
N LEU A 23 8.60 5.42 -3.52
CA LEU A 23 9.54 6.54 -3.41
C LEU A 23 10.95 6.04 -3.68
N VAL A 24 11.64 6.68 -4.62
CA VAL A 24 13.00 6.31 -5.02
C VAL A 24 13.89 7.55 -5.06
N PRO A 25 15.09 7.52 -4.44
CA PRO A 25 16.03 8.63 -4.51
C PRO A 25 16.32 9.07 -5.95
N ALA A 26 16.43 10.38 -6.17
CA ALA A 26 16.74 10.98 -7.46
C ALA A 26 18.26 11.03 -7.68
N ASP A 27 18.91 9.88 -7.62
CA ASP A 27 20.34 9.69 -7.81
C ASP A 27 20.65 8.49 -8.73
N ALA A 28 21.92 8.24 -9.00
CA ALA A 28 22.37 7.16 -9.88
C ALA A 28 21.99 5.76 -9.37
N ALA A 29 21.93 5.55 -8.06
CA ALA A 29 21.50 4.27 -7.48
C ALA A 29 19.98 4.07 -7.70
N GLY A 30 19.20 5.13 -7.49
CA GLY A 30 17.78 5.16 -7.80
C GLY A 30 17.48 4.93 -9.28
N ASP A 31 18.27 5.50 -10.19
CA ASP A 31 18.14 5.27 -11.64
C ASP A 31 18.38 3.80 -12.00
N GLY A 32 19.43 3.19 -11.41
CA GLY A 32 19.69 1.76 -11.55
C GLY A 32 18.54 0.89 -11.03
N PHE A 33 18.00 1.24 -9.87
CA PHE A 33 16.84 0.54 -9.30
C PHE A 33 15.61 0.64 -10.21
N VAL A 34 15.25 1.84 -10.67
CA VAL A 34 14.08 2.09 -11.53
C VAL A 34 14.21 1.31 -12.84
N SER A 35 15.40 1.30 -13.46
CA SER A 35 15.65 0.52 -14.68
C SER A 35 15.45 -0.99 -14.44
N ALA A 36 16.06 -1.54 -13.39
CA ALA A 36 15.93 -2.95 -13.06
C ALA A 36 14.48 -3.33 -12.67
N PHE A 37 13.76 -2.40 -12.03
CA PHE A 37 12.37 -2.60 -11.62
C PHE A 37 11.43 -2.60 -12.82
N ALA A 38 11.60 -1.68 -13.76
CA ALA A 38 10.84 -1.64 -15.00
C ALA A 38 11.05 -2.92 -15.84
N GLN A 39 12.30 -3.38 -15.99
CA GLN A 39 12.61 -4.63 -16.68
C GLN A 39 11.94 -5.84 -16.01
N ALA A 40 12.05 -5.94 -14.68
CA ALA A 40 11.44 -7.03 -13.93
C ALA A 40 9.92 -7.04 -14.07
N LEU A 41 9.28 -5.87 -14.02
CA LEU A 41 7.83 -5.73 -14.12
C LEU A 41 7.33 -6.06 -15.53
N GLN A 42 8.04 -5.59 -16.57
CA GLN A 42 7.69 -5.84 -17.97
C GLN A 42 7.76 -7.34 -18.33
N ALA A 43 8.68 -8.09 -17.70
CA ALA A 43 8.83 -9.53 -17.92
C ALA A 43 7.68 -10.36 -17.31
N LEU A 44 6.90 -9.79 -16.39
CA LEU A 44 5.81 -10.52 -15.72
C LEU A 44 4.54 -10.54 -16.57
N GLN A 45 3.80 -11.65 -16.43
CA GLN A 45 2.50 -11.85 -17.05
C GLN A 45 1.47 -11.96 -15.91
N PRO A 46 0.75 -10.89 -15.59
CA PRO A 46 -0.29 -10.95 -14.57
C PRO A 46 -1.37 -11.97 -14.91
N HIS A 47 -1.95 -12.56 -13.88
CA HIS A 47 -3.11 -13.42 -14.03
C HIS A 47 -4.34 -12.63 -14.47
N ALA A 48 -5.39 -13.34 -14.88
CA ALA A 48 -6.68 -12.72 -15.13
C ALA A 48 -7.21 -12.04 -13.86
N MET A 49 -7.77 -10.85 -14.03
CA MET A 49 -8.53 -10.19 -12.98
C MET A 49 -9.84 -10.93 -12.69
N LEU A 50 -10.39 -10.73 -11.49
CA LEU A 50 -11.55 -11.46 -10.99
C LEU A 50 -12.79 -11.29 -11.88
N SER A 51 -12.96 -10.12 -12.51
CA SER A 51 -14.12 -9.84 -13.37
C SER A 51 -13.80 -8.79 -14.44
N ALA A 52 -14.63 -8.76 -15.48
CA ALA A 52 -14.58 -7.74 -16.51
C ALA A 52 -14.81 -6.31 -15.97
N ALA A 53 -15.61 -6.16 -14.92
CA ALA A 53 -15.85 -4.86 -14.29
C ALA A 53 -14.60 -4.32 -13.60
N ILE A 54 -13.87 -5.18 -12.87
CA ILE A 54 -12.60 -4.79 -12.24
C ILE A 54 -11.56 -4.47 -13.31
N ARG A 55 -11.47 -5.31 -14.36
CA ARG A 55 -10.57 -5.05 -15.49
C ARG A 55 -10.86 -3.70 -16.15
N ALA A 56 -12.11 -3.37 -16.42
CA ALA A 56 -12.51 -2.11 -17.01
C ALA A 56 -12.18 -0.91 -16.09
N THR A 57 -12.28 -1.08 -14.77
CA THR A 57 -11.89 -0.03 -13.81
C THR A 57 -10.38 0.20 -13.81
N PHE A 58 -9.60 -0.88 -13.82
CA PHE A 58 -8.14 -0.81 -13.97
C PHE A 58 -7.75 -0.08 -15.26
N ASP A 59 -8.32 -0.48 -16.40
CA ASP A 59 -8.02 0.13 -17.70
C ASP A 59 -8.33 1.63 -17.73
N ARG A 60 -9.45 2.06 -17.09
CA ARG A 60 -9.77 3.50 -16.97
C ARG A 60 -8.75 4.24 -16.12
N GLY A 61 -8.34 3.68 -14.97
CA GLY A 61 -7.31 4.30 -14.12
C GLY A 61 -5.98 4.44 -14.84
N VAL A 62 -5.52 3.38 -15.51
CA VAL A 62 -4.29 3.44 -16.32
C VAL A 62 -4.43 4.42 -17.49
N ALA A 63 -5.60 4.53 -18.12
CA ALA A 63 -5.82 5.51 -19.18
C ALA A 63 -5.74 6.95 -18.66
N GLN A 64 -6.25 7.22 -17.45
CA GLN A 64 -6.10 8.52 -16.79
C GLN A 64 -4.63 8.84 -16.52
N TRP A 65 -3.86 7.88 -16.01
CA TRP A 65 -2.42 8.06 -15.79
C TRP A 65 -1.66 8.29 -17.10
N ARG A 66 -1.99 7.56 -18.18
CA ARG A 66 -1.41 7.78 -19.51
C ARG A 66 -1.67 9.18 -20.07
N ALA A 67 -2.80 9.76 -19.74
CA ALA A 67 -3.18 11.11 -20.18
C ALA A 67 -2.57 12.23 -19.32
N ALA A 68 -1.97 11.91 -18.17
CA ALA A 68 -1.36 12.86 -17.26
C ALA A 68 0.02 13.31 -17.79
N PRO A 69 0.19 14.59 -18.19
CA PRO A 69 1.40 15.05 -18.88
C PRO A 69 2.65 15.03 -18.01
N GLN A 70 2.49 15.03 -16.69
CA GLN A 70 3.60 14.96 -15.71
C GLN A 70 4.13 13.55 -15.51
N LEU A 71 3.43 12.51 -15.97
CA LEU A 71 3.87 11.13 -15.87
C LEU A 71 4.74 10.74 -17.06
N LYS A 72 5.87 10.12 -16.75
CA LYS A 72 6.75 9.49 -17.74
C LYS A 72 6.56 7.97 -17.69
N PRO A 73 5.87 7.35 -18.66
CA PRO A 73 5.68 5.91 -18.68
C PRO A 73 7.02 5.16 -18.80
N LEU A 74 7.20 4.13 -17.98
CA LEU A 74 8.35 3.24 -17.95
C LEU A 74 7.98 1.83 -18.44
N VAL A 75 6.82 1.32 -18.03
CA VAL A 75 6.21 0.09 -18.55
C VAL A 75 4.79 0.45 -18.98
N ASN A 76 4.49 0.30 -20.26
CA ASN A 76 3.27 0.83 -20.86
C ASN A 76 2.69 -0.09 -21.95
N ASP A 77 2.95 -1.38 -21.83
CA ASP A 77 2.36 -2.37 -22.74
C ASP A 77 0.85 -2.44 -22.54
N THR A 78 0.15 -2.73 -23.62
CA THR A 78 -1.30 -2.93 -23.57
C THR A 78 -1.62 -4.40 -23.81
N ALA A 79 -2.62 -4.92 -23.14
CA ALA A 79 -3.22 -6.21 -23.44
C ALA A 79 -4.56 -6.01 -24.15
N ASP A 80 -4.96 -7.00 -24.95
CA ASP A 80 -6.30 -7.02 -25.52
C ASP A 80 -7.35 -6.93 -24.41
N ALA A 81 -8.27 -5.99 -24.56
CA ALA A 81 -9.37 -5.79 -23.60
C ALA A 81 -10.30 -7.02 -23.49
N ALA A 82 -10.32 -7.90 -24.51
CA ALA A 82 -11.08 -9.15 -24.45
C ALA A 82 -10.48 -10.16 -23.45
N THR A 83 -9.19 -10.02 -23.11
CA THR A 83 -8.58 -10.84 -22.05
C THR A 83 -8.81 -10.18 -20.68
N LEU A 84 -9.05 -10.97 -19.64
CA LEU A 84 -9.12 -10.44 -18.27
C LEU A 84 -7.72 -10.20 -17.67
N ALA A 85 -6.64 -10.61 -18.34
CA ALA A 85 -5.26 -10.44 -17.89
C ALA A 85 -4.70 -9.09 -18.40
N PRO A 86 -4.51 -8.07 -17.55
CA PRO A 86 -3.91 -6.81 -17.95
C PRO A 86 -2.39 -6.96 -18.17
N ARG A 87 -1.78 -6.00 -18.85
CA ARG A 87 -0.32 -5.79 -18.77
C ARG A 87 -0.02 -4.89 -17.58
N PRO A 88 1.14 -5.05 -16.92
CA PRO A 88 1.54 -4.14 -15.84
C PRO A 88 1.74 -2.73 -16.40
N PHE A 89 1.51 -1.74 -15.54
CA PHE A 89 1.79 -0.34 -15.83
C PHE A 89 2.74 0.25 -14.78
N LEU A 90 3.74 0.99 -15.24
CA LEU A 90 4.64 1.75 -14.38
C LEU A 90 4.91 3.10 -15.01
N ALA A 91 4.84 4.16 -14.21
CA ALA A 91 5.26 5.50 -14.62
C ALA A 91 6.10 6.17 -13.54
N GLU A 92 6.92 7.12 -13.96
CA GLU A 92 7.75 7.96 -13.08
C GLU A 92 7.20 9.36 -13.01
N VAL A 93 7.32 9.99 -11.84
CA VAL A 93 6.90 11.37 -11.59
C VAL A 93 7.84 12.04 -10.58
N SER A 94 7.97 13.36 -10.64
CA SER A 94 8.65 14.13 -9.60
C SER A 94 7.83 14.20 -8.32
N ALA A 95 8.49 14.36 -7.15
CA ALA A 95 7.79 14.58 -5.88
C ALA A 95 6.86 15.80 -5.94
N ALA A 96 7.31 16.90 -6.54
CA ALA A 96 6.54 18.14 -6.66
C ALA A 96 5.25 17.95 -7.47
N ASP A 97 5.34 17.29 -8.64
CA ASP A 97 4.18 17.04 -9.48
C ASP A 97 3.21 16.03 -8.86
N PHE A 98 3.74 15.02 -8.17
CA PHE A 98 2.92 14.06 -7.44
C PHE A 98 2.12 14.75 -6.34
N ILE A 99 2.78 15.55 -5.48
CA ILE A 99 2.11 16.28 -4.38
C ILE A 99 1.06 17.25 -4.91
N ALA A 100 1.32 17.93 -6.02
CA ALA A 100 0.41 18.90 -6.61
C ALA A 100 -0.84 18.28 -7.27
N SER A 101 -0.81 16.98 -7.58
CA SER A 101 -1.86 16.31 -8.37
C SER A 101 -2.63 15.28 -7.57
N HIS A 102 -3.75 15.65 -6.97
CA HIS A 102 -4.61 14.72 -6.23
C HIS A 102 -5.06 13.50 -7.05
N ALA A 103 -5.19 13.65 -8.36
CA ALA A 103 -5.55 12.53 -9.24
C ALA A 103 -4.50 11.40 -9.26
N LEU A 104 -3.24 11.68 -8.88
CA LEU A 104 -2.19 10.67 -8.76
C LEU A 104 -2.19 9.96 -7.39
N HIS A 105 -2.94 10.46 -6.41
CA HIS A 105 -3.12 9.83 -5.11
C HIS A 105 -4.24 8.79 -5.12
N GLU A 106 -5.08 8.79 -6.15
CA GLU A 106 -6.16 7.82 -6.27
C GLU A 106 -5.64 6.43 -6.65
N GLU A 107 -6.18 5.41 -6.01
CA GLU A 107 -5.78 4.03 -6.26
C GLU A 107 -6.16 3.56 -7.66
N VAL A 108 -5.21 2.99 -8.38
CA VAL A 108 -5.47 2.18 -9.58
C VAL A 108 -5.35 0.71 -9.20
N PHE A 109 -6.49 0.09 -8.90
CA PHE A 109 -6.53 -1.27 -8.36
C PHE A 109 -6.17 -2.31 -9.41
N GLY A 110 -4.94 -2.84 -9.31
CA GLY A 110 -4.36 -3.78 -10.25
C GLY A 110 -2.83 -3.71 -10.29
N SER A 111 -2.22 -4.33 -11.30
CA SER A 111 -0.76 -4.35 -11.48
C SER A 111 -0.26 -3.02 -12.04
N ALA A 112 -0.44 -1.93 -11.28
CA ALA A 112 0.03 -0.60 -11.64
C ALA A 112 0.70 0.10 -10.46
N ALA A 113 1.74 0.89 -10.74
CA ALA A 113 2.44 1.67 -9.72
C ALA A 113 3.03 2.96 -10.29
N LEU A 114 3.25 3.93 -9.40
CA LEU A 114 4.00 5.15 -9.66
C LEU A 114 5.33 5.14 -8.92
N VAL A 115 6.41 5.45 -9.60
CA VAL A 115 7.71 5.77 -9.00
C VAL A 115 7.76 7.27 -8.80
N VAL A 116 7.83 7.70 -7.54
CA VAL A 116 7.99 9.10 -7.17
C VAL A 116 9.44 9.36 -6.86
N ARG A 117 10.08 10.22 -7.66
CA ARG A 117 11.50 10.59 -7.47
C ARG A 117 11.62 11.64 -6.39
N VAL A 118 12.43 11.35 -5.37
CA VAL A 118 12.66 12.23 -4.23
C VAL A 118 14.14 12.61 -4.13
N ALA A 119 14.43 13.90 -4.03
CA ALA A 119 15.79 14.42 -3.89
C ALA A 119 16.28 14.45 -2.43
N SER A 120 15.37 14.31 -1.47
CA SER A 120 15.68 14.38 -0.04
C SER A 120 14.65 13.65 0.82
N VAL A 121 15.02 13.38 2.07
CA VAL A 121 14.10 12.87 3.08
C VAL A 121 12.92 13.82 3.33
N ASN A 122 13.14 15.14 3.21
CA ASN A 122 12.04 16.11 3.35
C ASN A 122 10.99 15.94 2.24
N GLU A 123 11.40 15.70 1.01
CA GLU A 123 10.48 15.39 -0.08
C GLU A 123 9.77 14.06 0.14
N ALA A 124 10.49 13.03 0.58
CA ALA A 124 9.88 11.74 0.90
C ALA A 124 8.80 11.87 1.99
N ILE A 125 9.05 12.66 3.03
CA ILE A 125 8.07 12.96 4.08
C ILE A 125 6.87 13.69 3.48
N ALA A 126 7.08 14.72 2.68
CA ALA A 126 6.00 15.49 2.07
C ALA A 126 5.11 14.61 1.15
N VAL A 127 5.72 13.68 0.41
CA VAL A 127 4.97 12.70 -0.40
C VAL A 127 4.16 11.77 0.50
N LEU A 128 4.72 11.20 1.56
CA LEU A 128 3.98 10.34 2.49
C LEU A 128 2.78 11.07 3.12
N GLU A 129 2.97 12.32 3.53
CA GLU A 129 1.91 13.16 4.09
C GLU A 129 0.82 13.48 3.05
N SER A 130 1.18 13.68 1.78
CA SER A 130 0.23 13.98 0.71
C SER A 130 -0.66 12.80 0.34
N VAL A 131 -0.16 11.57 0.44
CA VAL A 131 -0.95 10.34 0.22
C VAL A 131 -2.00 10.15 1.32
N GLY A 132 -1.72 10.61 2.53
CA GLY A 132 -2.61 10.46 3.68
C GLY A 132 -2.61 9.05 4.25
N GLY A 133 -3.72 8.65 4.89
CA GLY A 133 -3.84 7.36 5.57
C GLY A 133 -3.72 6.17 4.63
N SER A 134 -2.82 5.24 4.95
CA SER A 134 -2.51 4.04 4.18
C SER A 134 -2.58 2.79 5.04
N LEU A 135 -2.80 1.62 4.44
CA LEU A 135 -2.73 0.35 5.17
C LEU A 135 -1.31 0.01 5.58
N THR A 136 -0.33 0.30 4.71
CA THR A 136 1.07 -0.06 4.93
C THR A 136 2.01 0.99 4.38
N VAL A 137 3.13 1.17 5.09
CA VAL A 137 4.34 1.82 4.58
C VAL A 137 5.52 0.86 4.79
N THR A 138 6.35 0.70 3.77
CA THR A 138 7.59 -0.09 3.86
C THR A 138 8.79 0.83 3.72
N LEU A 139 9.71 0.78 4.68
CA LEU A 139 10.95 1.53 4.71
C LEU A 139 12.11 0.57 4.48
N TRP A 140 12.69 0.54 3.29
CA TRP A 140 13.92 -0.19 3.02
C TRP A 140 15.14 0.70 3.27
N GLY A 141 16.22 0.13 3.80
CA GLY A 141 17.45 0.86 4.12
C GLY A 141 17.40 1.62 5.46
N ALA A 142 16.44 1.24 6.33
CA ALA A 142 16.26 1.86 7.64
C ALA A 142 16.91 1.05 8.79
N GLU A 143 17.90 0.21 8.49
CA GLU A 143 18.57 -0.65 9.48
C GLU A 143 19.49 0.15 10.42
N SER A 144 19.95 1.29 9.95
CA SER A 144 20.81 2.18 10.75
C SER A 144 20.03 3.36 11.30
N GLU A 145 20.24 3.65 12.58
CA GLU A 145 19.64 4.79 13.24
C GLU A 145 20.28 6.10 12.76
N SER A 146 19.47 7.04 12.33
CA SER A 146 19.82 8.41 11.98
C SER A 146 18.64 9.33 12.27
N ASP A 147 18.86 10.65 12.28
CA ASP A 147 17.78 11.61 12.46
C ASP A 147 16.75 11.50 11.31
N ASP A 148 17.22 11.27 10.11
CA ASP A 148 16.36 11.08 8.93
C ASP A 148 15.54 9.79 9.02
N THR A 149 16.15 8.66 9.44
CA THR A 149 15.42 7.41 9.67
C THR A 149 14.36 7.58 10.76
N ARG A 150 14.69 8.25 11.87
CA ARG A 150 13.73 8.53 12.95
C ARG A 150 12.56 9.39 12.47
N ARG A 151 12.81 10.38 11.61
CA ARG A 151 11.78 11.25 11.04
C ARG A 151 10.84 10.45 10.11
N LEU A 152 11.41 9.65 9.21
CA LEU A 152 10.64 8.77 8.32
C LEU A 152 9.76 7.78 9.09
N VAL A 153 10.31 7.12 10.11
CA VAL A 153 9.55 6.20 10.96
C VAL A 153 8.40 6.91 11.66
N ARG A 154 8.64 8.13 12.19
CA ARG A 154 7.58 8.92 12.84
C ARG A 154 6.43 9.20 11.88
N VAL A 155 6.71 9.66 10.67
CA VAL A 155 5.67 9.95 9.67
C VAL A 155 4.99 8.66 9.22
N ALA A 156 5.74 7.59 8.95
CA ALA A 156 5.17 6.31 8.57
C ALA A 156 4.20 5.76 9.63
N THR A 157 4.51 5.91 10.93
CA THR A 157 3.61 5.48 12.02
C THR A 157 2.38 6.38 12.17
N GLN A 158 2.41 7.60 11.67
CA GLN A 158 1.25 8.49 11.64
C GLN A 158 0.36 8.28 10.42
N THR A 159 0.92 7.78 9.32
CA THR A 159 0.22 7.64 8.04
C THR A 159 -0.18 6.21 7.71
N ALA A 160 0.33 5.19 8.42
CA ALA A 160 0.01 3.80 8.12
C ALA A 160 -0.39 2.98 9.34
N GLY A 161 -1.23 1.98 9.12
CA GLY A 161 -1.61 1.02 10.16
C GLY A 161 -0.52 -0.03 10.41
N ARG A 162 0.36 -0.29 9.44
CA ARG A 162 1.47 -1.23 9.55
C ARG A 162 2.72 -0.67 8.87
N VAL A 163 3.82 -0.59 9.60
CA VAL A 163 5.13 -0.18 9.09
C VAL A 163 6.02 -1.40 8.98
N LEU A 164 6.60 -1.65 7.81
CA LEU A 164 7.54 -2.72 7.52
C LEU A 164 8.94 -2.12 7.34
N PHE A 165 9.95 -2.85 7.78
CA PHE A 165 11.36 -2.47 7.61
C PHE A 165 12.11 -3.38 6.63
N SER A 166 11.43 -4.37 6.07
CA SER A 166 11.97 -5.27 5.05
C SER A 166 10.83 -5.98 4.30
N GLY A 167 11.16 -6.62 3.19
CA GLY A 167 10.21 -7.40 2.40
C GLY A 167 9.19 -6.55 1.65
N VAL A 168 8.03 -7.12 1.39
CA VAL A 168 6.91 -6.48 0.67
C VAL A 168 5.63 -6.56 1.48
N PRO A 169 4.72 -5.59 1.36
CA PRO A 169 3.53 -5.52 2.21
C PRO A 169 2.46 -6.53 1.83
N THR A 170 2.53 -7.11 0.64
CA THR A 170 1.53 -8.05 0.11
C THR A 170 1.53 -9.34 0.91
N GLY A 171 0.37 -9.71 1.41
CA GLY A 171 0.19 -10.81 2.36
C GLY A 171 0.12 -10.32 3.81
N VAL A 172 -0.74 -10.97 4.60
CA VAL A 172 -1.01 -10.62 6.00
C VAL A 172 -0.97 -11.88 6.84
N ALA A 173 -0.10 -11.91 7.84
CA ALA A 173 -0.06 -13.00 8.80
C ALA A 173 -1.22 -12.87 9.81
N VAL A 174 -1.86 -13.99 10.15
CA VAL A 174 -2.83 -14.04 11.24
C VAL A 174 -2.08 -14.24 12.55
N ALA A 175 -1.83 -13.14 13.27
CA ALA A 175 -1.05 -13.14 14.51
C ALA A 175 -1.68 -12.18 15.53
N ALA A 176 -1.29 -12.30 16.80
CA ALA A 176 -1.80 -11.46 17.88
C ALA A 176 -1.47 -9.96 17.67
N ALA A 177 -0.26 -9.67 17.16
CA ALA A 177 0.21 -8.30 16.91
C ALA A 177 -0.17 -7.77 15.53
N GLN A 178 -0.99 -8.49 14.75
CA GLN A 178 -1.35 -8.05 13.41
C GLN A 178 -2.29 -6.83 13.48
N GLN A 179 -1.93 -5.78 12.74
CA GLN A 179 -2.78 -4.62 12.49
C GLN A 179 -3.01 -4.50 10.98
N HIS A 180 -4.26 -4.63 10.54
CA HIS A 180 -4.70 -4.37 9.18
C HIS A 180 -5.82 -3.35 9.20
N GLY A 181 -5.45 -2.11 9.10
CA GLY A 181 -6.27 -0.91 9.22
C GLY A 181 -5.39 0.31 8.98
N GLY A 182 -5.63 1.39 9.67
CA GLY A 182 -4.84 2.62 9.57
C GLY A 182 -5.70 3.86 9.68
N PRO A 183 -5.06 5.04 9.61
CA PRO A 183 -5.80 6.30 9.61
C PRO A 183 -6.68 6.42 8.37
N TYR A 184 -7.74 7.23 8.46
CA TYR A 184 -8.55 7.54 7.29
C TYR A 184 -7.69 8.14 6.15
N PRO A 185 -7.87 7.76 4.88
CA PRO A 185 -8.94 6.92 4.33
C PRO A 185 -8.68 5.40 4.33
N ALA A 186 -7.55 4.91 4.84
CA ALA A 186 -7.24 3.47 4.85
C ALA A 186 -8.28 2.65 5.64
N SER A 187 -8.87 3.22 6.69
CA SER A 187 -9.93 2.59 7.47
C SER A 187 -10.92 3.63 7.97
N ALA A 188 -12.20 3.28 7.99
CA ALA A 188 -13.25 4.07 8.63
C ALA A 188 -13.23 3.92 10.17
N GLN A 189 -12.51 2.93 10.70
CA GLN A 189 -12.34 2.67 12.13
C GLN A 189 -10.88 2.41 12.48
N PRO A 190 -10.06 3.46 12.66
CA PRO A 190 -8.61 3.35 12.79
C PRO A 190 -8.15 2.59 14.05
N PHE A 191 -9.01 2.45 15.05
CA PHE A 191 -8.72 1.74 16.31
C PHE A 191 -8.97 0.24 16.25
N THR A 192 -9.38 -0.30 15.10
CA THR A 192 -9.65 -1.72 14.92
C THR A 192 -8.78 -2.31 13.81
N THR A 193 -8.61 -3.63 13.84
CA THR A 193 -7.99 -4.38 12.75
C THR A 193 -9.02 -5.24 12.04
N SER A 194 -8.86 -5.46 10.73
CA SER A 194 -9.71 -6.39 9.97
C SER A 194 -9.13 -7.81 9.88
N VAL A 195 -7.88 -8.01 10.30
CA VAL A 195 -7.18 -9.29 10.28
C VAL A 195 -6.40 -9.46 11.59
N GLY A 196 -6.23 -10.69 12.03
CA GLY A 196 -5.54 -11.03 13.27
C GLY A 196 -6.51 -11.36 14.40
N TYR A 197 -5.97 -11.67 15.57
CA TYR A 197 -6.79 -12.16 16.69
C TYR A 197 -7.75 -11.10 17.22
N ALA A 198 -7.35 -9.83 17.19
CA ALA A 198 -8.19 -8.72 17.62
C ALA A 198 -9.24 -8.29 16.57
N ALA A 199 -9.33 -8.97 15.43
CA ALA A 199 -10.33 -8.63 14.40
C ALA A 199 -11.78 -8.78 14.87
N VAL A 200 -12.03 -9.64 15.86
CA VAL A 200 -13.34 -9.84 16.46
C VAL A 200 -13.81 -8.62 17.26
N ASP A 201 -12.90 -7.82 17.82
CA ASP A 201 -13.20 -6.70 18.72
C ASP A 201 -14.08 -5.64 18.06
N ARG A 202 -13.96 -5.50 16.72
CA ARG A 202 -14.80 -4.56 15.95
C ARG A 202 -16.30 -4.92 15.93
N PHE A 203 -16.63 -6.16 16.28
CA PHE A 203 -18.01 -6.67 16.35
C PHE A 203 -18.52 -6.74 17.79
N LEU A 204 -17.68 -6.39 18.76
CA LEU A 204 -18.01 -6.41 20.18
C LEU A 204 -18.21 -4.98 20.69
N ARG A 205 -19.01 -4.86 21.76
CA ARG A 205 -19.13 -3.63 22.52
C ARG A 205 -19.04 -3.94 24.01
N PRO A 206 -18.41 -3.08 24.79
CA PRO A 206 -18.45 -3.23 26.26
C PRO A 206 -19.88 -3.04 26.79
N VAL A 207 -20.21 -3.82 27.80
CA VAL A 207 -21.44 -3.68 28.57
C VAL A 207 -21.05 -3.65 30.05
N ALA A 208 -21.41 -2.59 30.75
CA ALA A 208 -21.27 -2.53 32.20
C ALA A 208 -22.46 -3.24 32.88
N LEU A 209 -22.18 -4.11 33.84
CA LEU A 209 -23.17 -4.73 34.70
C LEU A 209 -23.02 -4.10 36.07
N GLN A 210 -24.03 -3.35 36.48
CA GLN A 210 -24.07 -2.75 37.81
C GLN A 210 -25.01 -3.54 38.75
N ASP A 211 -24.57 -3.78 39.98
CA ASP A 211 -25.30 -4.55 41.00
C ASP A 211 -25.70 -5.95 40.48
N ALA A 212 -24.83 -6.56 39.67
CA ALA A 212 -25.10 -7.87 39.07
C ALA A 212 -25.18 -8.96 40.15
N PRO A 213 -26.17 -9.87 40.08
CA PRO A 213 -26.31 -10.95 41.05
C PRO A 213 -25.15 -11.94 40.93
N ASP A 214 -24.78 -12.55 42.05
CA ASP A 214 -23.62 -13.45 42.15
C ASP A 214 -23.62 -14.59 41.11
N TRP A 215 -24.79 -15.14 40.76
CA TRP A 215 -24.88 -16.21 39.76
C TRP A 215 -24.45 -15.77 38.38
N LEU A 216 -24.50 -14.47 38.04
CA LEU A 216 -24.09 -13.92 36.74
C LEU A 216 -22.57 -13.68 36.70
N THR A 217 -21.98 -13.27 37.81
CA THR A 217 -20.55 -12.93 37.92
C THR A 217 -19.68 -14.12 38.32
N ALA A 218 -20.27 -15.15 38.97
CA ALA A 218 -19.58 -16.33 39.48
C ALA A 218 -19.28 -17.41 38.39
N ARG A 219 -19.08 -17.03 37.14
CA ARG A 219 -18.67 -17.99 36.09
C ARG A 219 -17.27 -18.49 36.35
N LYS A 220 -17.15 -19.67 36.97
CA LYS A 220 -15.88 -20.40 37.07
C LYS A 220 -15.50 -20.90 35.68
N GLY A 221 -14.37 -20.44 35.16
CA GLY A 221 -13.69 -21.06 34.01
C GLY A 221 -13.94 -20.45 32.64
N VAL A 222 -14.40 -19.24 32.50
CA VAL A 222 -14.32 -18.47 31.25
C VAL A 222 -13.17 -17.48 31.38
N PRO A 223 -12.07 -17.62 30.58
CA PRO A 223 -11.04 -16.59 30.55
C PRO A 223 -11.69 -15.27 30.04
N CYS A 224 -11.39 -14.18 30.75
CA CYS A 224 -11.69 -12.82 30.27
C CYS A 224 -10.86 -12.47 29.05
#